data_ef08a7478d8c8a8e7f940dba1f792e64
#
_entry.id   ef08a7478d8c8a8e7f940dba1f792e64
#
_cell.length_a   1.000
_cell.length_b   1.000
_cell.length_c   1.000
_cell.angle_alpha   90.00
_cell.angle_beta   90.00
_cell.angle_gamma   90.00
#
_symmetry.space_group_name_H-M   'P 1'
#
loop_
_entity.id
_entity.type
_entity.pdbx_description
1 polymer ?
#
loop_
_entity_poly.entity_id
_entity_poly.type
_entity_poly.pdbx_seq_one_letter_code
_entity_poly.pdbx_strand_id
1 'polypeptide(L)'
;MSANGQRRSHYAPRVLHIVPALFGPNDGIFGGAERYALELARHMSVETPTTLVSFGERERLETLGQLKIHVIGNPWHVCNQRTNPVALSLFSELRKADVVHCHQQHVLTSSLAALVGKLSGRRVFVSDLGGGGWDVSGYVSTDRWYRGHLHISEYSRKVFGQDDMPWAHVILGGVDMEKFAPDETVLRDGTVLFVGRLLPHKGVNDLVNAIPSNMPLELIGQPHEERFLEDLRVLAKGKRISFRHDCDDVALVQAYRKALCVVLPSVYKTMYGDVSKVPELLGQTLLEGMACATPCICTDVASMPEIVENGVTGFVVPASDSAALGEKLRWLREYPHEARRMGQAARERVLGKFTWPSVVQRCPEIYSA
;
A
#
# COMPACT_ATOMS: atom_id res chain seq x y z
N MET A 1 10.62 -44.71 -33.45
CA MET A 1 11.49 -43.60 -32.95
C MET A 1 10.72 -42.87 -31.89
N SER A 2 11.10 -43.14 -30.67
CA SER A 2 10.37 -42.68 -29.45
C SER A 2 10.81 -41.26 -29.10
N ALA A 3 9.88 -40.32 -29.13
CA ALA A 3 10.10 -38.96 -28.66
C ALA A 3 9.97 -38.95 -27.13
N ASN A 4 11.10 -38.96 -26.46
CA ASN A 4 11.21 -38.80 -25.01
C ASN A 4 10.93 -37.33 -24.64
N GLY A 5 9.67 -36.98 -24.40
CA GLY A 5 9.27 -35.74 -23.83
C GLY A 5 9.61 -35.72 -22.32
N GLN A 6 10.81 -35.31 -21.96
CA GLN A 6 11.17 -35.04 -20.57
C GLN A 6 10.23 -33.92 -20.07
N ARG A 7 9.21 -34.28 -19.28
CA ARG A 7 8.53 -33.36 -18.37
C ARG A 7 9.57 -32.88 -17.36
N ARG A 8 10.14 -31.70 -17.59
CA ARG A 8 10.85 -30.99 -16.53
C ARG A 8 9.83 -30.78 -15.40
N SER A 9 10.00 -31.48 -14.32
CA SER A 9 9.34 -31.19 -13.06
C SER A 9 9.67 -29.73 -12.73
N HIS A 10 8.74 -28.82 -12.97
CA HIS A 10 8.88 -27.42 -12.53
C HIS A 10 8.79 -27.43 -11.02
N TYR A 11 9.94 -27.51 -10.35
CA TYR A 11 10.03 -27.28 -8.92
C TYR A 11 9.67 -25.82 -8.66
N ALA A 12 8.51 -25.59 -8.04
CA ALA A 12 8.09 -24.26 -7.64
C ALA A 12 9.02 -23.77 -6.51
N PRO A 13 9.64 -22.59 -6.64
CA PRO A 13 10.57 -22.09 -5.62
C PRO A 13 9.82 -21.82 -4.31
N ARG A 14 10.46 -22.13 -3.18
CA ARG A 14 9.94 -21.76 -1.86
C ARG A 14 10.26 -20.31 -1.59
N VAL A 15 9.21 -19.49 -1.44
CA VAL A 15 9.34 -18.04 -1.22
C VAL A 15 9.17 -17.73 0.26
N LEU A 16 10.08 -16.93 0.79
CA LEU A 16 10.02 -16.38 2.14
C LEU A 16 9.83 -14.88 2.09
N HIS A 17 8.69 -14.40 2.59
CA HIS A 17 8.48 -12.98 2.84
C HIS A 17 8.93 -12.62 4.26
N ILE A 18 9.66 -11.52 4.42
CA ILE A 18 10.09 -10.99 5.73
C ILE A 18 9.44 -9.62 5.93
N VAL A 19 8.59 -9.53 6.95
CA VAL A 19 7.89 -8.31 7.37
C VAL A 19 8.30 -7.99 8.80
N PRO A 20 9.14 -6.97 9.03
CA PRO A 20 9.71 -6.69 10.35
C PRO A 20 8.69 -6.47 11.47
N ALA A 21 7.57 -5.80 11.18
CA ALA A 21 6.57 -5.45 12.19
C ALA A 21 5.14 -5.60 11.63
N LEU A 22 4.71 -6.85 11.34
CA LEU A 22 3.39 -7.11 10.77
C LEU A 22 2.24 -6.74 11.71
N PHE A 23 2.38 -7.07 13.00
CA PHE A 23 1.31 -6.92 13.98
C PHE A 23 1.51 -5.70 14.88
N GLY A 24 0.44 -4.96 15.09
CA GLY A 24 0.34 -3.86 16.05
C GLY A 24 0.11 -4.31 17.51
N PRO A 25 -0.09 -3.37 18.43
CA PRO A 25 -0.26 -3.66 19.87
C PRO A 25 -1.43 -4.60 20.20
N ASN A 26 -2.47 -4.64 19.37
CA ASN A 26 -3.68 -5.45 19.58
C ASN A 26 -3.77 -6.62 18.58
N ASP A 27 -2.62 -7.14 18.13
CA ASP A 27 -2.52 -8.20 17.10
C ASP A 27 -3.20 -7.87 15.75
N GLY A 28 -3.65 -6.63 15.55
CA GLY A 28 -4.10 -6.15 14.25
C GLY A 28 -2.93 -5.81 13.34
N ILE A 29 -3.17 -5.75 12.02
CA ILE A 29 -2.13 -5.35 11.05
C ILE A 29 -1.71 -3.91 11.31
N PHE A 30 -0.37 -3.66 11.40
CA PHE A 30 0.19 -2.40 11.85
C PHE A 30 -0.14 -1.21 10.93
N GLY A 31 -0.02 -1.39 9.61
CA GLY A 31 -0.22 -0.31 8.64
C GLY A 31 -0.49 -0.78 7.22
N GLY A 32 -0.51 0.15 6.28
CA GLY A 32 -0.75 -0.11 4.87
C GLY A 32 0.37 -0.91 4.19
N ALA A 33 1.62 -0.66 4.57
CA ALA A 33 2.79 -1.38 4.06
C ALA A 33 2.78 -2.86 4.48
N GLU A 34 2.44 -3.12 5.74
CA GLU A 34 2.32 -4.46 6.29
C GLU A 34 1.14 -5.22 5.68
N ARG A 35 0.01 -4.54 5.48
CA ARG A 35 -1.15 -5.10 4.76
C ARG A 35 -0.79 -5.47 3.32
N TYR A 36 -0.08 -4.59 2.62
CA TYR A 36 0.42 -4.88 1.27
C TYR A 36 1.29 -6.15 1.26
N ALA A 37 2.26 -6.25 2.15
CA ALA A 37 3.18 -7.39 2.22
C ALA A 37 2.43 -8.70 2.54
N LEU A 38 1.46 -8.66 3.45
CA LEU A 38 0.63 -9.80 3.80
C LEU A 38 -0.22 -10.26 2.60
N GLU A 39 -0.90 -9.33 1.93
CA GLU A 39 -1.76 -9.67 0.78
C GLU A 39 -0.94 -10.20 -0.41
N LEU A 40 0.23 -9.62 -0.68
CA LEU A 40 1.16 -10.14 -1.70
C LEU A 40 1.57 -11.58 -1.38
N ALA A 41 1.97 -11.86 -0.14
CA ALA A 41 2.35 -13.20 0.30
C ALA A 41 1.17 -14.18 0.27
N ARG A 42 -0.03 -13.75 0.68
CA ARG A 42 -1.26 -14.55 0.65
C ARG A 42 -1.62 -14.99 -0.76
N HIS A 43 -1.63 -14.08 -1.71
CA HIS A 43 -1.95 -14.41 -3.09
C HIS A 43 -0.83 -15.21 -3.77
N MET A 44 0.43 -14.94 -3.45
CA MET A 44 1.55 -15.74 -3.94
C MET A 44 1.50 -17.18 -3.43
N SER A 45 0.99 -17.42 -2.21
CA SER A 45 0.88 -18.76 -1.63
C SER A 45 -0.07 -19.69 -2.39
N VAL A 46 -0.94 -19.15 -3.21
CA VAL A 46 -1.84 -19.93 -4.09
C VAL A 46 -1.06 -20.63 -5.21
N GLU A 47 -0.02 -19.98 -5.73
CA GLU A 47 0.75 -20.48 -6.87
C GLU A 47 2.07 -21.16 -6.46
N THR A 48 2.61 -20.77 -5.30
CA THR A 48 3.96 -21.15 -4.90
C THR A 48 4.05 -21.37 -3.38
N PRO A 49 4.80 -22.40 -2.88
CA PRO A 49 4.98 -22.58 -1.44
C PRO A 49 5.57 -21.33 -0.78
N THR A 50 4.75 -20.61 -0.03
CA THR A 50 5.09 -19.31 0.53
C THR A 50 4.99 -19.33 2.06
N THR A 51 6.00 -18.75 2.71
CA THR A 51 6.01 -18.49 4.13
C THR A 51 6.23 -17.01 4.38
N LEU A 52 5.50 -16.42 5.30
CA LEU A 52 5.72 -15.07 5.79
C LEU A 52 6.30 -15.15 7.20
N VAL A 53 7.42 -14.48 7.42
CA VAL A 53 8.04 -14.33 8.74
C VAL A 53 7.82 -12.90 9.22
N SER A 54 7.41 -12.79 10.48
CA SER A 54 7.36 -11.55 11.23
C SER A 54 7.87 -11.77 12.66
N PHE A 55 7.78 -10.77 13.51
CA PHE A 55 8.34 -10.81 14.86
C PHE A 55 7.29 -10.31 15.86
N GLY A 56 7.32 -10.88 17.07
CA GLY A 56 6.38 -10.52 18.13
C GLY A 56 6.87 -10.91 19.53
N GLU A 57 6.07 -10.64 20.55
CA GLU A 57 6.42 -10.99 21.93
C GLU A 57 6.48 -12.51 22.16
N ARG A 58 5.62 -13.25 21.46
CA ARG A 58 5.50 -14.71 21.58
C ARG A 58 5.65 -15.37 20.23
N GLU A 59 6.35 -16.48 20.21
CA GLU A 59 6.44 -17.32 19.02
C GLU A 59 5.08 -17.95 18.72
N ARG A 60 4.66 -17.91 17.45
CA ARG A 60 3.42 -18.55 17.00
C ARG A 60 3.49 -18.89 15.51
N LEU A 61 2.79 -19.95 15.15
CA LEU A 61 2.61 -20.41 13.79
C LEU A 61 1.13 -20.30 13.44
N GLU A 62 0.83 -19.59 12.38
CA GLU A 62 -0.52 -19.37 11.90
C GLU A 62 -0.62 -19.76 10.43
N THR A 63 -1.85 -19.96 9.94
CA THR A 63 -2.13 -20.18 8.52
C THR A 63 -3.24 -19.26 8.08
N LEU A 64 -3.06 -18.61 6.92
CA LEU A 64 -4.07 -17.81 6.25
C LEU A 64 -4.27 -18.37 4.83
N GLY A 65 -5.29 -19.21 4.66
CA GLY A 65 -5.43 -20.02 3.45
C GLY A 65 -4.22 -20.96 3.29
N GLN A 66 -3.47 -20.80 2.20
CA GLN A 66 -2.25 -21.60 1.96
C GLN A 66 -0.98 -20.94 2.50
N LEU A 67 -1.05 -19.67 2.91
CA LEU A 67 0.08 -18.93 3.47
C LEU A 67 0.39 -19.44 4.89
N LYS A 68 1.67 -19.79 5.12
CA LYS A 68 2.19 -20.04 6.46
C LYS A 68 2.76 -18.74 7.03
N ILE A 69 2.34 -18.37 8.22
CA ILE A 69 2.85 -17.18 8.94
C ILE A 69 3.59 -17.69 10.17
N HIS A 70 4.87 -17.35 10.26
CA HIS A 70 5.71 -17.64 11.43
C HIS A 70 6.07 -16.33 12.12
N VAL A 71 5.52 -16.10 13.29
CA VAL A 71 5.90 -14.97 14.15
C VAL A 71 7.00 -15.44 15.10
N ILE A 72 8.20 -14.94 14.89
CA ILE A 72 9.35 -15.23 15.74
C ILE A 72 9.22 -14.48 17.06
N GLY A 73 9.26 -15.22 18.18
CA GLY A 73 9.10 -14.66 19.52
C GLY A 73 10.36 -14.00 20.07
N ASN A 74 10.18 -13.03 20.96
CA ASN A 74 11.24 -12.35 21.72
C ASN A 74 12.43 -11.87 20.88
N PRO A 75 12.21 -11.10 19.80
CA PRO A 75 13.30 -10.54 19.02
C PRO A 75 14.06 -9.49 19.80
N TRP A 76 15.34 -9.31 19.50
CA TRP A 76 16.05 -8.11 19.91
C TRP A 76 15.62 -6.93 19.04
N HIS A 77 15.30 -5.78 19.65
CA HIS A 77 14.94 -4.58 18.92
C HIS A 77 16.13 -3.63 18.85
N VAL A 78 16.62 -3.39 17.63
CA VAL A 78 17.77 -2.51 17.37
C VAL A 78 17.40 -1.08 17.80
N CYS A 79 18.25 -0.46 18.65
CA CYS A 79 18.00 0.87 19.23
C CYS A 79 16.59 1.04 19.84
N ASN A 80 16.04 -0.01 20.43
CA ASN A 80 14.67 -0.05 20.97
C ASN A 80 13.57 0.28 19.94
N GLN A 81 13.85 0.15 18.66
CA GLN A 81 12.88 0.40 17.58
C GLN A 81 12.05 -0.85 17.30
N ARG A 82 10.76 -0.81 17.63
CA ARG A 82 9.82 -1.93 17.41
C ARG A 82 9.79 -2.40 15.94
N THR A 83 9.99 -1.49 15.00
CA THR A 83 10.00 -1.77 13.56
C THR A 83 11.33 -2.34 13.07
N ASN A 84 12.31 -2.56 13.96
CA ASN A 84 13.64 -3.06 13.61
C ASN A 84 14.04 -4.26 14.49
N PRO A 85 13.28 -5.38 14.42
CA PRO A 85 13.54 -6.59 15.18
C PRO A 85 14.67 -7.42 14.53
N VAL A 86 15.42 -8.18 15.33
CA VAL A 86 16.40 -9.18 14.89
C VAL A 86 16.27 -10.41 15.74
N ALA A 87 16.32 -11.60 15.14
CA ALA A 87 16.37 -12.87 15.85
C ALA A 87 17.22 -13.89 15.11
N LEU A 88 18.00 -14.69 15.85
CA LEU A 88 18.85 -15.72 15.26
C LEU A 88 18.07 -16.84 14.59
N SER A 89 16.88 -17.14 15.06
CA SER A 89 15.98 -18.13 14.46
C SER A 89 15.57 -17.79 13.01
N LEU A 90 15.63 -16.51 12.59
CA LEU A 90 15.46 -16.12 11.20
C LEU A 90 16.39 -16.87 10.23
N PHE A 91 17.63 -17.15 10.66
CA PHE A 91 18.58 -17.88 9.80
C PHE A 91 18.11 -19.30 9.47
N SER A 92 17.33 -19.95 10.34
CA SER A 92 16.72 -21.24 10.05
C SER A 92 15.65 -21.13 8.95
N GLU A 93 14.87 -20.06 8.91
CA GLU A 93 13.85 -19.80 7.87
C GLU A 93 14.52 -19.46 6.54
N LEU A 94 15.56 -18.62 6.56
CA LEU A 94 16.35 -18.31 5.37
C LEU A 94 16.91 -19.56 4.68
N ARG A 95 17.35 -20.56 5.46
CA ARG A 95 17.89 -21.82 4.90
C ARG A 95 16.84 -22.66 4.16
N LYS A 96 15.57 -22.53 4.52
CA LYS A 96 14.46 -23.28 3.91
C LYS A 96 13.97 -22.65 2.60
N ALA A 97 14.31 -21.39 2.33
CA ALA A 97 13.83 -20.62 1.19
C ALA A 97 14.78 -20.70 0.00
N ASP A 98 14.24 -20.65 -1.20
CA ASP A 98 14.97 -20.51 -2.47
C ASP A 98 15.01 -19.04 -2.91
N VAL A 99 13.94 -18.28 -2.57
CA VAL A 99 13.81 -16.84 -2.78
C VAL A 99 13.38 -16.19 -1.48
N VAL A 100 13.97 -15.03 -1.17
CA VAL A 100 13.61 -14.20 -0.01
C VAL A 100 13.17 -12.84 -0.49
N HIS A 101 12.04 -12.36 -0.01
CA HIS A 101 11.51 -11.02 -0.31
C HIS A 101 11.34 -10.23 1.00
N CYS A 102 12.20 -9.23 1.22
CA CYS A 102 12.15 -8.34 2.37
C CYS A 102 11.20 -7.16 2.07
N HIS A 103 10.31 -6.82 3.02
CA HIS A 103 9.34 -5.73 2.85
C HIS A 103 9.71 -4.47 3.62
N GLN A 104 10.98 -4.18 3.71
CA GLN A 104 11.54 -2.92 4.21
C GLN A 104 13.06 -2.95 4.03
N GLN A 105 13.64 -1.95 3.37
CA GLN A 105 15.07 -1.96 3.05
C GLN A 105 15.94 -1.57 4.25
N HIS A 106 15.62 -0.43 4.86
CA HIS A 106 16.49 0.22 5.84
C HIS A 106 16.23 -0.27 7.28
N VAL A 107 16.35 -1.59 7.47
CA VAL A 107 16.30 -2.27 8.77
C VAL A 107 17.32 -3.40 8.83
N LEU A 108 17.91 -3.62 9.99
CA LEU A 108 19.02 -4.57 10.14
C LEU A 108 18.64 -6.00 9.72
N THR A 109 17.39 -6.41 9.97
CA THR A 109 16.87 -7.73 9.56
C THR A 109 16.99 -7.95 8.06
N SER A 110 16.59 -6.96 7.25
CA SER A 110 16.65 -7.06 5.78
C SER A 110 18.09 -7.05 5.27
N SER A 111 18.95 -6.21 5.83
CA SER A 111 20.37 -6.17 5.49
C SER A 111 21.08 -7.48 5.84
N LEU A 112 20.77 -8.09 7.00
CA LEU A 112 21.30 -9.41 7.37
C LEU A 112 20.78 -10.51 6.43
N ALA A 113 19.49 -10.50 6.10
CA ALA A 113 18.90 -11.45 5.16
C ALA A 113 19.56 -11.33 3.77
N ALA A 114 19.80 -10.11 3.29
CA ALA A 114 20.48 -9.85 2.02
C ALA A 114 21.92 -10.35 2.03
N LEU A 115 22.69 -10.06 3.08
CA LEU A 115 24.08 -10.51 3.22
C LEU A 115 24.18 -12.05 3.27
N VAL A 116 23.37 -12.68 4.13
CA VAL A 116 23.35 -14.15 4.26
C VAL A 116 22.88 -14.81 2.98
N GLY A 117 21.87 -14.27 2.33
CA GLY A 117 21.37 -14.73 1.05
C GLY A 117 22.46 -14.67 -0.02
N LYS A 118 23.14 -13.55 -0.16
CA LYS A 118 24.26 -13.38 -1.09
C LYS A 118 25.39 -14.38 -0.84
N LEU A 119 25.80 -14.58 0.41
CA LEU A 119 26.86 -15.52 0.78
C LEU A 119 26.46 -16.99 0.57
N SER A 120 25.17 -17.31 0.64
CA SER A 120 24.64 -18.69 0.48
C SER A 120 24.05 -18.95 -0.91
N GLY A 121 24.22 -18.04 -1.87
CA GLY A 121 23.71 -18.18 -3.24
C GLY A 121 22.19 -18.13 -3.37
N ARG A 122 21.46 -17.59 -2.37
CA ARG A 122 20.02 -17.38 -2.43
C ARG A 122 19.70 -16.04 -3.08
N ARG A 123 18.54 -15.98 -3.72
CA ARG A 123 18.04 -14.77 -4.36
C ARG A 123 17.25 -13.95 -3.35
N VAL A 124 17.77 -12.80 -2.98
CA VAL A 124 17.10 -11.89 -2.03
C VAL A 124 16.65 -10.63 -2.75
N PHE A 125 15.38 -10.33 -2.63
CA PHE A 125 14.73 -9.13 -3.18
C PHE A 125 14.22 -8.24 -2.05
N VAL A 126 13.99 -6.97 -2.36
CA VAL A 126 13.44 -6.03 -1.39
C VAL A 126 12.39 -5.12 -2.03
N SER A 127 11.30 -4.87 -1.30
CA SER A 127 10.38 -3.76 -1.51
C SER A 127 10.56 -2.77 -0.37
N ASP A 128 10.94 -1.53 -0.68
CA ASP A 128 10.92 -0.48 0.32
C ASP A 128 9.54 0.19 0.31
N LEU A 129 8.76 -0.09 1.36
CA LEU A 129 7.40 0.41 1.53
C LEU A 129 7.35 1.63 2.46
N GLY A 130 8.50 2.22 2.72
CA GLY A 130 8.65 3.32 3.68
C GLY A 130 8.88 2.83 5.10
N GLY A 131 9.31 3.72 5.96
CA GLY A 131 9.79 3.40 7.28
C GLY A 131 11.30 3.22 7.31
N GLY A 132 11.81 2.64 8.37
CA GLY A 132 13.25 2.41 8.55
C GLY A 132 13.65 2.47 10.00
N GLY A 133 14.93 2.28 10.23
CA GLY A 133 15.51 2.32 11.55
C GLY A 133 17.03 2.44 11.45
N TRP A 134 17.72 2.20 12.54
CA TRP A 134 19.17 2.08 12.49
C TRP A 134 19.57 0.85 11.67
N ASP A 135 20.37 1.05 10.66
CA ASP A 135 20.84 -0.03 9.78
C ASP A 135 22.22 0.27 9.21
N VAL A 136 22.92 -0.77 8.77
CA VAL A 136 24.23 -0.66 8.11
C VAL A 136 24.16 0.11 6.79
N SER A 137 22.99 0.20 6.16
CA SER A 137 22.76 1.00 4.95
C SER A 137 22.98 2.51 5.14
N GLY A 138 22.93 3.00 6.37
CA GLY A 138 23.32 4.37 6.70
C GLY A 138 24.82 4.67 6.56
N TYR A 139 25.68 3.64 6.42
CA TYR A 139 27.14 3.75 6.38
C TYR A 139 27.72 3.19 5.08
N VAL A 140 27.07 2.17 4.50
CA VAL A 140 27.49 1.52 3.26
C VAL A 140 26.27 1.25 2.38
N SER A 141 26.41 1.38 1.04
CA SER A 141 25.31 1.01 0.14
C SER A 141 25.08 -0.49 0.20
N THR A 142 23.85 -0.89 0.57
CA THR A 142 23.40 -2.27 0.62
C THR A 142 22.62 -2.68 -0.63
N ASP A 143 22.35 -1.80 -1.57
CA ASP A 143 21.53 -2.07 -2.77
C ASP A 143 22.01 -3.28 -3.56
N ARG A 144 23.32 -3.41 -3.73
CA ARG A 144 23.96 -4.54 -4.42
C ARG A 144 24.03 -5.85 -3.61
N TRP A 145 23.53 -5.85 -2.39
CA TRP A 145 23.37 -7.08 -1.62
C TRP A 145 22.11 -7.82 -2.04
N TYR A 146 21.11 -7.08 -2.50
CA TYR A 146 19.89 -7.63 -3.05
C TYR A 146 20.07 -8.01 -4.53
N ARG A 147 19.37 -9.04 -4.96
CA ARG A 147 19.29 -9.44 -6.37
C ARG A 147 18.47 -8.46 -7.17
N GLY A 148 17.44 -7.87 -6.57
CA GLY A 148 16.61 -6.86 -7.17
C GLY A 148 15.72 -6.12 -6.16
N HIS A 149 15.24 -4.95 -6.60
CA HIS A 149 14.32 -4.10 -5.88
C HIS A 149 12.97 -4.13 -6.58
N LEU A 150 11.89 -4.33 -5.81
CA LEU A 150 10.53 -4.39 -6.31
C LEU A 150 9.75 -3.19 -5.81
N HIS A 151 9.45 -2.28 -6.72
CA HIS A 151 8.74 -1.04 -6.43
C HIS A 151 7.24 -1.21 -6.64
N ILE A 152 6.45 -0.49 -5.84
CA ILE A 152 4.98 -0.52 -5.91
C ILE A 152 4.41 0.52 -6.87
N SER A 153 5.26 1.39 -7.44
CA SER A 153 4.91 2.40 -8.44
C SER A 153 6.15 2.82 -9.23
N GLU A 154 5.99 3.41 -10.39
CA GLU A 154 7.08 4.05 -11.14
C GLU A 154 7.65 5.23 -10.35
N TYR A 155 6.79 5.98 -9.67
CA TYR A 155 7.21 7.04 -8.78
C TYR A 155 8.16 6.54 -7.68
N SER A 156 7.84 5.42 -7.01
CA SER A 156 8.73 4.88 -5.97
C SER A 156 10.09 4.50 -6.54
N ARG A 157 10.15 3.87 -7.72
CA ARG A 157 11.39 3.56 -8.41
C ARG A 157 12.22 4.81 -8.69
N LYS A 158 11.58 5.89 -9.15
CA LYS A 158 12.22 7.16 -9.47
C LYS A 158 12.69 7.91 -8.22
N VAL A 159 11.86 8.01 -7.18
CA VAL A 159 12.20 8.77 -5.97
C VAL A 159 13.37 8.15 -5.18
N PHE A 160 13.56 6.83 -5.32
CA PHE A 160 14.70 6.12 -4.77
C PHE A 160 15.94 6.14 -5.71
N GLY A 161 15.88 6.85 -6.84
CA GLY A 161 17.01 7.00 -7.77
C GLY A 161 17.36 5.69 -8.49
N GLN A 162 16.39 4.84 -8.75
CA GLN A 162 16.58 3.51 -9.33
C GLN A 162 15.89 3.32 -10.68
N ASP A 163 15.44 4.41 -11.31
CA ASP A 163 14.71 4.41 -12.59
C ASP A 163 15.51 3.81 -13.76
N ASP A 164 16.82 4.02 -13.79
CA ASP A 164 17.71 3.48 -14.83
C ASP A 164 18.40 2.16 -14.43
N MET A 165 18.03 1.57 -13.29
CA MET A 165 18.68 0.37 -12.78
C MET A 165 18.02 -0.91 -13.31
N PRO A 166 18.77 -1.83 -13.97
CA PRO A 166 18.19 -3.03 -14.56
C PRO A 166 17.68 -4.05 -13.53
N TRP A 167 18.06 -3.89 -12.27
CA TRP A 167 17.64 -4.74 -11.15
C TRP A 167 16.45 -4.14 -10.36
N ALA A 168 15.94 -2.96 -10.77
CA ALA A 168 14.79 -2.31 -10.16
C ALA A 168 13.54 -2.53 -11.03
N HIS A 169 12.56 -3.20 -10.47
CA HIS A 169 11.34 -3.61 -11.16
C HIS A 169 10.11 -3.00 -10.51
N VAL A 170 9.06 -2.76 -11.29
CA VAL A 170 7.77 -2.29 -10.76
C VAL A 170 6.76 -3.43 -10.81
N ILE A 171 6.27 -3.83 -9.64
CA ILE A 171 5.27 -4.90 -9.51
C ILE A 171 3.85 -4.36 -9.25
N LEU A 172 3.73 -3.06 -8.92
CA LEU A 172 2.51 -2.34 -8.54
C LEU A 172 1.93 -2.81 -7.20
N GLY A 173 0.82 -2.18 -6.81
CA GLY A 173 0.00 -2.64 -5.69
C GLY A 173 -1.25 -3.33 -6.17
N GLY A 174 -1.82 -4.17 -5.32
CA GLY A 174 -3.05 -4.88 -5.58
C GLY A 174 -4.19 -4.47 -4.66
N VAL A 175 -5.42 -4.75 -5.10
CA VAL A 175 -6.62 -4.64 -4.29
C VAL A 175 -7.40 -5.94 -4.34
N ASP A 176 -8.06 -6.28 -3.23
CA ASP A 176 -8.93 -7.44 -3.13
C ASP A 176 -10.28 -7.13 -3.80
N MET A 177 -10.49 -7.72 -4.99
CA MET A 177 -11.67 -7.46 -5.82
C MET A 177 -12.94 -8.17 -5.34
N GLU A 178 -12.81 -9.14 -4.43
CA GLU A 178 -13.95 -9.79 -3.78
C GLU A 178 -14.46 -8.94 -2.63
N LYS A 179 -13.54 -8.42 -1.82
CA LYS A 179 -13.84 -7.53 -0.70
C LYS A 179 -14.33 -6.17 -1.19
N PHE A 180 -13.60 -5.53 -2.08
CA PHE A 180 -13.91 -4.22 -2.65
C PHE A 180 -14.63 -4.39 -4.00
N ALA A 181 -15.91 -4.71 -3.93
CA ALA A 181 -16.77 -4.86 -5.09
C ALA A 181 -17.94 -3.87 -5.04
N PRO A 182 -18.42 -3.36 -6.19
CA PRO A 182 -19.64 -2.58 -6.22
C PRO A 182 -20.84 -3.42 -5.78
N ASP A 183 -21.86 -2.76 -5.31
CA ASP A 183 -23.13 -3.37 -4.96
C ASP A 183 -24.25 -2.48 -5.54
N GLU A 184 -24.96 -3.00 -6.53
CA GLU A 184 -26.00 -2.25 -7.25
C GLU A 184 -27.21 -1.89 -6.36
N THR A 185 -27.38 -2.59 -5.24
CA THR A 185 -28.44 -2.29 -4.27
C THR A 185 -28.12 -1.10 -3.38
N VAL A 186 -26.84 -0.67 -3.33
CA VAL A 186 -26.38 0.43 -2.51
C VAL A 186 -26.47 1.73 -3.32
N LEU A 187 -27.37 2.60 -2.90
CA LEU A 187 -27.50 3.94 -3.51
C LEU A 187 -26.37 4.87 -3.02
N ARG A 188 -25.79 5.62 -3.94
CA ARG A 188 -24.85 6.69 -3.59
C ARG A 188 -25.60 7.84 -2.93
N ASP A 189 -25.11 8.30 -1.80
CA ASP A 189 -25.78 9.31 -0.96
C ASP A 189 -25.20 10.72 -1.13
N GLY A 190 -24.27 10.89 -2.08
CA GLY A 190 -23.62 12.17 -2.38
C GLY A 190 -22.48 12.54 -1.43
N THR A 191 -22.09 11.66 -0.51
CA THR A 191 -20.98 11.88 0.42
C THR A 191 -19.63 11.83 -0.29
N VAL A 192 -18.80 12.84 -0.06
CA VAL A 192 -17.38 12.82 -0.41
C VAL A 192 -16.64 12.04 0.66
N LEU A 193 -15.76 11.13 0.27
CA LEU A 193 -15.08 10.23 1.19
C LEU A 193 -13.56 10.45 1.16
N PHE A 194 -12.97 10.65 2.33
CA PHE A 194 -11.55 10.50 2.56
C PHE A 194 -11.31 9.28 3.44
N VAL A 195 -10.33 8.45 3.08
CA VAL A 195 -9.89 7.31 3.90
C VAL A 195 -8.37 7.36 4.05
N GLY A 196 -7.89 7.36 5.27
CA GLY A 196 -6.46 7.37 5.57
C GLY A 196 -6.14 7.98 6.93
N ARG A 197 -4.90 7.81 7.36
CA ARG A 197 -4.41 8.46 8.58
C ARG A 197 -4.56 9.99 8.46
N LEU A 198 -5.07 10.64 9.49
CA LEU A 198 -5.17 12.10 9.51
C LEU A 198 -3.79 12.67 9.82
N LEU A 199 -3.02 12.92 8.78
CA LEU A 199 -1.67 13.47 8.79
C LEU A 199 -1.59 14.71 7.91
N PRO A 200 -0.81 15.73 8.26
CA PRO A 200 -0.75 16.99 7.50
C PRO A 200 -0.42 16.81 6.01
N HIS A 201 0.51 15.90 5.66
CA HIS A 201 0.88 15.64 4.27
C HIS A 201 -0.21 14.93 3.44
N LYS A 202 -1.27 14.41 4.09
CA LYS A 202 -2.44 13.88 3.37
C LYS A 202 -3.37 14.98 2.83
N GLY A 203 -3.10 16.25 3.14
CA GLY A 203 -3.80 17.40 2.57
C GLY A 203 -5.29 17.50 2.92
N VAL A 204 -5.72 16.85 4.01
CA VAL A 204 -7.14 16.82 4.42
C VAL A 204 -7.67 18.23 4.68
N ASN A 205 -6.83 19.16 5.15
CA ASN A 205 -7.15 20.57 5.29
C ASN A 205 -7.59 21.21 3.96
N ASP A 206 -6.95 20.86 2.84
CA ASP A 206 -7.31 21.39 1.52
C ASP A 206 -8.68 20.85 1.06
N LEU A 207 -8.97 19.58 1.36
CA LEU A 207 -10.29 18.99 1.12
C LEU A 207 -11.37 19.65 1.98
N VAL A 208 -11.10 19.84 3.27
CA VAL A 208 -12.01 20.54 4.20
C VAL A 208 -12.27 21.97 3.73
N ASN A 209 -11.26 22.66 3.20
CA ASN A 209 -11.43 24.00 2.63
C ASN A 209 -12.23 23.97 1.32
N ALA A 210 -11.98 23.01 0.45
CA ALA A 210 -12.58 22.87 -0.88
C ALA A 210 -14.06 22.47 -0.84
N ILE A 211 -14.48 21.68 0.15
CA ILE A 211 -15.82 21.11 0.19
C ILE A 211 -16.90 22.19 0.34
N PRO A 212 -17.93 22.26 -0.53
CA PRO A 212 -19.09 23.13 -0.34
C PRO A 212 -19.83 22.81 0.96
N SER A 213 -20.32 23.82 1.68
CA SER A 213 -20.98 23.65 2.98
C SER A 213 -22.22 22.74 2.95
N ASN A 214 -22.88 22.63 1.80
CA ASN A 214 -24.06 21.78 1.58
C ASN A 214 -23.71 20.36 1.09
N MET A 215 -22.42 20.02 0.93
CA MET A 215 -21.96 18.70 0.49
C MET A 215 -21.43 17.92 1.69
N PRO A 216 -21.91 16.69 1.95
CA PRO A 216 -21.42 15.90 3.05
C PRO A 216 -20.01 15.39 2.77
N LEU A 217 -19.15 15.40 3.79
CA LEU A 217 -17.81 14.85 3.77
C LEU A 217 -17.64 13.89 4.96
N GLU A 218 -17.20 12.68 4.69
CA GLU A 218 -16.81 11.73 5.72
C GLU A 218 -15.29 11.53 5.69
N LEU A 219 -14.65 11.74 6.85
CA LEU A 219 -13.22 11.54 7.08
C LEU A 219 -13.02 10.27 7.92
N ILE A 220 -12.59 9.18 7.29
CA ILE A 220 -12.35 7.90 7.96
C ILE A 220 -10.85 7.73 8.19
N GLY A 221 -10.45 7.60 9.46
CA GLY A 221 -9.08 7.29 9.82
C GLY A 221 -8.65 7.80 11.19
N GLN A 222 -7.54 7.24 11.67
CA GLN A 222 -6.99 7.59 12.97
C GLN A 222 -6.24 8.93 12.91
N PRO A 223 -6.44 9.83 13.89
CA PRO A 223 -5.60 11.00 14.05
C PRO A 223 -4.22 10.56 14.60
N HIS A 224 -3.16 11.16 14.09
CA HIS A 224 -1.80 10.96 14.57
C HIS A 224 -1.26 12.13 15.39
N GLU A 225 -1.79 13.32 15.10
CA GLU A 225 -1.38 14.57 15.75
C GLU A 225 -2.62 15.29 16.24
N GLU A 226 -2.75 15.50 17.56
CA GLU A 226 -3.91 16.17 18.17
C GLU A 226 -4.08 17.60 17.62
N ARG A 227 -2.96 18.33 17.47
CA ARG A 227 -2.97 19.67 16.89
C ARG A 227 -3.65 19.69 15.51
N PHE A 228 -3.26 18.76 14.62
CA PHE A 228 -3.84 18.71 13.27
C PHE A 228 -5.33 18.35 13.29
N LEU A 229 -5.73 17.44 14.19
CA LEU A 229 -7.15 17.11 14.35
C LEU A 229 -7.96 18.33 14.82
N GLU A 230 -7.46 19.11 15.79
CA GLU A 230 -8.11 20.33 16.27
C GLU A 230 -8.21 21.38 15.14
N ASP A 231 -7.14 21.58 14.37
CA ASP A 231 -7.17 22.50 13.21
C ASP A 231 -8.22 22.06 12.17
N LEU A 232 -8.32 20.75 11.90
CA LEU A 232 -9.37 20.22 11.00
C LEU A 232 -10.77 20.46 11.57
N ARG A 233 -10.99 20.29 12.87
CA ARG A 233 -12.28 20.57 13.53
C ARG A 233 -12.65 22.04 13.43
N VAL A 234 -11.68 22.94 13.55
CA VAL A 234 -11.89 24.39 13.39
C VAL A 234 -12.29 24.70 11.94
N LEU A 235 -11.59 24.17 10.95
CA LEU A 235 -11.90 24.35 9.52
C LEU A 235 -13.26 23.74 9.13
N ALA A 236 -13.71 22.70 9.82
CA ALA A 236 -14.98 22.01 9.58
C ALA A 236 -16.20 22.76 10.13
N LYS A 237 -16.03 23.81 10.94
CA LYS A 237 -17.16 24.55 11.52
C LYS A 237 -18.10 25.09 10.45
N GLY A 238 -19.40 24.84 10.61
CA GLY A 238 -20.45 25.27 9.65
C GLY A 238 -20.54 24.44 8.38
N LYS A 239 -19.81 23.32 8.27
CA LYS A 239 -19.85 22.37 7.16
C LYS A 239 -20.43 21.03 7.59
N ARG A 240 -20.90 20.21 6.63
CA ARG A 240 -21.44 18.88 6.87
C ARG A 240 -20.31 17.84 6.85
N ILE A 241 -19.42 17.88 7.86
CA ILE A 241 -18.23 17.02 7.95
C ILE A 241 -18.34 16.11 9.16
N SER A 242 -18.14 14.82 8.94
CA SER A 242 -18.05 13.80 9.99
C SER A 242 -16.65 13.21 10.08
N PHE A 243 -16.21 12.93 11.30
CA PHE A 243 -14.94 12.27 11.62
C PHE A 243 -15.25 10.89 12.19
N ARG A 244 -14.65 9.85 11.62
CA ARG A 244 -14.85 8.46 12.03
C ARG A 244 -13.51 7.77 12.21
N HIS A 245 -13.21 7.40 13.44
CA HIS A 245 -11.91 6.85 13.82
C HIS A 245 -11.93 5.32 13.99
N ASP A 246 -13.10 4.71 14.13
CA ASP A 246 -13.36 3.31 14.42
C ASP A 246 -14.16 2.63 13.30
N CYS A 247 -13.60 2.55 12.12
CA CYS A 247 -14.25 1.93 10.97
C CYS A 247 -13.71 0.51 10.75
N ASP A 248 -14.57 -0.49 10.88
CA ASP A 248 -14.25 -1.86 10.50
C ASP A 248 -14.27 -2.05 8.97
N ASP A 249 -13.80 -3.19 8.53
CA ASP A 249 -13.69 -3.50 7.10
C ASP A 249 -15.05 -3.52 6.37
N VAL A 250 -16.12 -3.96 7.03
CA VAL A 250 -17.48 -4.02 6.43
C VAL A 250 -18.01 -2.61 6.23
N ALA A 251 -17.92 -1.79 7.26
CA ALA A 251 -18.34 -0.40 7.21
C ALA A 251 -17.49 0.43 6.23
N LEU A 252 -16.20 0.14 6.11
CA LEU A 252 -15.31 0.79 5.15
C LEU A 252 -15.74 0.49 3.70
N VAL A 253 -16.02 -0.77 3.37
CA VAL A 253 -16.52 -1.14 2.04
C VAL A 253 -17.85 -0.44 1.75
N GLN A 254 -18.76 -0.38 2.72
CA GLN A 254 -20.02 0.35 2.56
C GLN A 254 -19.82 1.85 2.35
N ALA A 255 -18.85 2.47 3.01
CA ALA A 255 -18.51 3.88 2.79
C ALA A 255 -18.03 4.11 1.36
N TYR A 256 -17.15 3.26 0.81
CA TYR A 256 -16.73 3.33 -0.59
C TYR A 256 -17.91 3.19 -1.56
N ARG A 257 -18.81 2.24 -1.34
CA ARG A 257 -19.99 2.00 -2.20
C ARG A 257 -20.96 3.17 -2.22
N LYS A 258 -21.18 3.84 -1.08
CA LYS A 258 -22.10 4.96 -0.93
C LYS A 258 -21.53 6.29 -1.42
N ALA A 259 -20.22 6.42 -1.45
CA ALA A 259 -19.55 7.68 -1.73
C ALA A 259 -19.87 8.21 -3.15
N LEU A 260 -20.00 9.52 -3.28
CA LEU A 260 -19.98 10.23 -4.55
C LEU A 260 -18.63 10.06 -5.23
N CYS A 261 -17.57 10.26 -4.47
CA CYS A 261 -16.17 10.05 -4.88
C CYS A 261 -15.27 9.84 -3.68
N VAL A 262 -14.11 9.21 -3.94
CA VAL A 262 -13.00 9.13 -2.98
C VAL A 262 -12.00 10.24 -3.30
N VAL A 263 -11.54 10.95 -2.27
CA VAL A 263 -10.56 12.02 -2.44
C VAL A 263 -9.30 11.72 -1.64
N LEU A 264 -8.14 11.76 -2.31
CA LEU A 264 -6.82 11.66 -1.67
C LEU A 264 -5.99 12.89 -2.09
N PRO A 265 -6.06 13.99 -1.31
CA PRO A 265 -5.49 15.29 -1.68
C PRO A 265 -4.07 15.49 -1.13
N SER A 266 -3.22 14.45 -1.13
CA SER A 266 -1.88 14.49 -0.54
C SER A 266 -1.03 15.61 -1.12
N VAL A 267 -0.12 16.16 -0.31
CA VAL A 267 0.73 17.31 -0.65
C VAL A 267 2.19 17.05 -0.30
N TYR A 268 3.12 17.66 -1.03
CA TYR A 268 4.53 17.66 -0.66
C TYR A 268 4.84 18.60 0.49
N LYS A 269 4.17 19.76 0.55
CA LYS A 269 4.34 20.75 1.61
C LYS A 269 3.07 20.88 2.43
N THR A 270 3.16 20.64 3.72
CA THR A 270 2.02 20.69 4.65
C THR A 270 1.57 22.12 4.94
N MET A 271 0.39 22.28 5.52
CA MET A 271 -0.12 23.58 6.00
C MET A 271 0.79 24.21 7.08
N TYR A 272 1.66 23.44 7.71
CA TYR A 272 2.64 23.91 8.70
C TYR A 272 3.99 24.27 8.08
N GLY A 273 4.17 24.04 6.78
CA GLY A 273 5.40 24.31 6.07
C GLY A 273 6.38 23.14 5.99
N ASP A 274 6.10 22.02 6.67
CA ASP A 274 6.91 20.82 6.61
C ASP A 274 6.85 20.18 5.22
N VAL A 275 7.97 19.61 4.78
CA VAL A 275 8.08 18.99 3.46
C VAL A 275 8.22 17.48 3.60
N SER A 276 7.30 16.74 2.98
CA SER A 276 7.42 15.29 2.79
C SER A 276 7.94 15.00 1.38
N LYS A 277 9.09 14.32 1.27
CA LYS A 277 9.63 13.90 -0.03
C LYS A 277 8.84 12.76 -0.66
N VAL A 278 8.20 11.94 0.17
CA VAL A 278 7.45 10.74 -0.25
C VAL A 278 6.09 10.73 0.46
N PRO A 279 5.16 11.61 0.09
CA PRO A 279 3.86 11.68 0.77
C PRO A 279 2.95 10.51 0.47
N GLU A 280 3.11 9.86 -0.68
CA GLU A 280 2.32 8.71 -1.11
C GLU A 280 3.12 7.78 -2.03
N LEU A 281 3.23 6.50 -1.66
CA LEU A 281 3.95 5.52 -2.49
C LEU A 281 3.04 4.80 -3.49
N LEU A 282 1.75 4.65 -3.18
CA LEU A 282 0.80 3.94 -4.02
C LEU A 282 -0.57 4.63 -4.09
N GLY A 283 -1.17 5.04 -2.97
CA GLY A 283 -2.56 5.50 -2.94
C GLY A 283 -3.57 4.34 -2.85
N GLN A 284 -3.34 3.42 -1.93
CA GLN A 284 -4.16 2.22 -1.75
C GLN A 284 -5.67 2.51 -1.65
N THR A 285 -6.06 3.59 -0.98
CA THR A 285 -7.47 3.98 -0.80
C THR A 285 -8.14 4.41 -2.11
N LEU A 286 -7.36 4.91 -3.08
CA LEU A 286 -7.87 5.15 -4.44
C LEU A 286 -8.20 3.84 -5.14
N LEU A 287 -7.31 2.83 -5.06
CA LEU A 287 -7.56 1.51 -5.64
C LEU A 287 -8.80 0.84 -5.03
N GLU A 288 -8.99 0.94 -3.72
CA GLU A 288 -10.16 0.40 -3.01
C GLU A 288 -11.46 1.08 -3.46
N GLY A 289 -11.45 2.41 -3.57
CA GLY A 289 -12.59 3.18 -4.10
C GLY A 289 -12.90 2.83 -5.56
N MET A 290 -11.89 2.80 -6.41
CA MET A 290 -11.99 2.41 -7.81
C MET A 290 -12.52 0.98 -7.97
N ALA A 291 -12.08 0.04 -7.13
CA ALA A 291 -12.59 -1.33 -7.10
C ALA A 291 -14.10 -1.39 -6.79
N CYS A 292 -14.60 -0.48 -5.93
CA CYS A 292 -16.04 -0.30 -5.67
C CYS A 292 -16.78 0.51 -6.75
N ALA A 293 -16.17 0.71 -7.93
CA ALA A 293 -16.68 1.55 -9.02
C ALA A 293 -16.97 2.99 -8.59
N THR A 294 -16.21 3.55 -7.63
CA THR A 294 -16.32 4.91 -7.15
C THR A 294 -15.25 5.78 -7.81
N PRO A 295 -15.62 6.88 -8.50
CA PRO A 295 -14.64 7.76 -9.12
C PRO A 295 -13.76 8.42 -8.07
N CYS A 296 -12.51 8.73 -8.43
CA CYS A 296 -11.54 9.27 -7.50
C CYS A 296 -11.10 10.68 -7.89
N ILE A 297 -10.80 11.51 -6.89
CA ILE A 297 -10.06 12.74 -7.10
C ILE A 297 -8.75 12.64 -6.31
N CYS A 298 -7.63 12.91 -6.97
CA CYS A 298 -6.34 12.99 -6.30
C CYS A 298 -5.59 14.25 -6.75
N THR A 299 -4.53 14.58 -6.03
CA THR A 299 -3.58 15.60 -6.47
C THR A 299 -2.52 15.02 -7.40
N ASP A 300 -1.82 15.89 -8.13
CA ASP A 300 -0.71 15.57 -9.02
C ASP A 300 0.59 15.20 -8.27
N VAL A 301 0.44 14.58 -7.09
CA VAL A 301 1.51 14.29 -6.14
C VAL A 301 1.86 12.81 -6.15
N ALA A 302 3.16 12.53 -6.14
CA ALA A 302 3.71 11.19 -5.99
C ALA A 302 3.16 10.18 -7.03
N SER A 303 2.75 8.99 -6.58
CA SER A 303 2.26 7.91 -7.45
C SER A 303 0.79 8.04 -7.85
N MET A 304 0.06 9.00 -7.31
CA MET A 304 -1.39 9.05 -7.51
C MET A 304 -1.84 9.23 -8.97
N PRO A 305 -1.13 10.02 -9.81
CA PRO A 305 -1.44 10.11 -11.25
C PRO A 305 -1.18 8.81 -12.04
N GLU A 306 -0.44 7.85 -11.48
CA GLU A 306 -0.29 6.52 -12.08
C GLU A 306 -1.56 5.67 -11.91
N ILE A 307 -2.35 5.96 -10.88
CA ILE A 307 -3.59 5.25 -10.54
C ILE A 307 -4.78 5.90 -11.21
N VAL A 308 -4.99 7.19 -10.97
CA VAL A 308 -6.14 7.94 -11.50
C VAL A 308 -5.81 8.51 -12.88
N GLU A 309 -6.57 8.11 -13.89
CA GLU A 309 -6.49 8.67 -15.23
C GLU A 309 -7.43 9.88 -15.34
N ASN A 310 -6.82 11.07 -15.48
CA ASN A 310 -7.55 12.34 -15.45
C ASN A 310 -8.62 12.43 -16.52
N GLY A 311 -9.86 12.72 -16.12
CA GLY A 311 -11.02 12.83 -17.00
C GLY A 311 -11.64 11.48 -17.41
N VAL A 312 -11.00 10.36 -17.08
CA VAL A 312 -11.45 9.00 -17.47
C VAL A 312 -11.93 8.21 -16.24
N THR A 313 -11.06 8.04 -15.25
CA THR A 313 -11.38 7.26 -14.04
C THR A 313 -11.62 8.15 -12.81
N GLY A 314 -11.51 9.46 -12.99
CA GLY A 314 -11.61 10.46 -11.97
C GLY A 314 -10.90 11.73 -12.39
N PHE A 315 -10.45 12.52 -11.43
CA PHE A 315 -9.72 13.77 -11.68
C PHE A 315 -8.39 13.82 -10.95
N VAL A 316 -7.40 14.41 -11.60
CA VAL A 316 -6.13 14.81 -11.02
C VAL A 316 -6.11 16.33 -10.96
N VAL A 317 -5.93 16.90 -9.78
CA VAL A 317 -5.90 18.37 -9.55
C VAL A 317 -4.54 18.79 -9.01
N PRO A 318 -4.13 20.06 -9.19
CA PRO A 318 -2.89 20.55 -8.59
C PRO A 318 -2.93 20.43 -7.06
N ALA A 319 -1.78 20.10 -6.45
CA ALA A 319 -1.64 20.06 -5.00
C ALA A 319 -1.90 21.43 -4.37
N SER A 320 -2.53 21.47 -3.20
CA SER A 320 -2.88 22.68 -2.46
C SER A 320 -3.79 23.66 -3.21
N ASP A 321 -4.48 23.19 -4.25
CA ASP A 321 -5.49 23.99 -4.98
C ASP A 321 -6.90 23.55 -4.55
N SER A 322 -7.36 24.13 -3.43
CA SER A 322 -8.71 23.89 -2.91
C SER A 322 -9.81 24.38 -3.88
N ALA A 323 -9.52 25.35 -4.75
CA ALA A 323 -10.49 25.85 -5.73
C ALA A 323 -10.72 24.83 -6.86
N ALA A 324 -9.65 24.30 -7.44
CA ALA A 324 -9.71 23.24 -8.45
C ALA A 324 -10.36 21.97 -7.88
N LEU A 325 -10.00 21.57 -6.64
CA LEU A 325 -10.62 20.44 -5.96
C LEU A 325 -12.14 20.66 -5.79
N GLY A 326 -12.54 21.83 -5.30
CA GLY A 326 -13.96 22.19 -5.11
C GLY A 326 -14.75 22.25 -6.43
N GLU A 327 -14.12 22.66 -7.53
CA GLU A 327 -14.72 22.61 -8.88
C GLU A 327 -15.04 21.17 -9.29
N LYS A 328 -14.10 20.23 -9.13
CA LYS A 328 -14.31 18.82 -9.50
C LYS A 328 -15.34 18.12 -8.61
N LEU A 329 -15.39 18.47 -7.31
CA LEU A 329 -16.42 17.98 -6.41
C LEU A 329 -17.83 18.43 -6.85
N ARG A 330 -17.99 19.72 -7.22
CA ARG A 330 -19.27 20.25 -7.75
C ARG A 330 -19.63 19.56 -9.06
N TRP A 331 -18.66 19.38 -9.96
CA TRP A 331 -18.87 18.72 -11.25
C TRP A 331 -19.39 17.29 -11.08
N LEU A 332 -18.77 16.46 -10.24
CA LEU A 332 -19.24 15.09 -10.00
C LEU A 332 -20.68 15.04 -9.44
N ARG A 333 -21.05 16.00 -8.62
CA ARG A 333 -22.43 16.10 -8.10
C ARG A 333 -23.43 16.56 -9.17
N GLU A 334 -23.04 17.46 -10.04
CA GLU A 334 -23.87 18.03 -11.10
C GLU A 334 -24.08 17.05 -12.26
N TYR A 335 -23.06 16.20 -12.53
CA TYR A 335 -23.09 15.24 -13.63
C TYR A 335 -23.04 13.77 -13.14
N PRO A 336 -24.10 13.26 -12.47
CA PRO A 336 -24.09 11.96 -11.82
C PRO A 336 -23.94 10.79 -12.82
N HIS A 337 -24.39 10.93 -14.06
CA HIS A 337 -24.20 9.92 -15.11
C HIS A 337 -22.73 9.80 -15.51
N GLU A 338 -22.03 10.92 -15.65
CA GLU A 338 -20.60 10.93 -15.93
C GLU A 338 -19.78 10.44 -14.76
N ALA A 339 -20.15 10.80 -13.52
CA ALA A 339 -19.53 10.27 -12.32
C ALA A 339 -19.65 8.72 -12.27
N ARG A 340 -20.82 8.16 -12.62
CA ARG A 340 -21.03 6.72 -12.71
C ARG A 340 -20.15 6.08 -13.79
N ARG A 341 -20.08 6.69 -14.99
CA ARG A 341 -19.23 6.23 -16.09
C ARG A 341 -17.75 6.23 -15.69
N MET A 342 -17.28 7.29 -15.04
CA MET A 342 -15.92 7.36 -14.48
C MET A 342 -15.65 6.25 -13.46
N GLY A 343 -16.62 5.98 -12.56
CA GLY A 343 -16.48 4.90 -11.58
C GLY A 343 -16.39 3.53 -12.23
N GLN A 344 -17.15 3.26 -13.28
CA GLN A 344 -17.05 2.00 -14.04
C GLN A 344 -15.68 1.88 -14.73
N ALA A 345 -15.21 2.93 -15.41
CA ALA A 345 -13.88 2.96 -16.02
C ALA A 345 -12.77 2.79 -14.97
N ALA A 346 -12.96 3.36 -13.78
CA ALA A 346 -12.04 3.18 -12.66
C ALA A 346 -11.93 1.71 -12.25
N ARG A 347 -13.05 0.99 -12.13
CA ARG A 347 -13.05 -0.44 -11.83
C ARG A 347 -12.40 -1.27 -12.93
N GLU A 348 -12.69 -0.98 -14.19
CA GLU A 348 -12.06 -1.67 -15.33
C GLU A 348 -10.54 -1.51 -15.32
N ARG A 349 -10.04 -0.30 -15.02
CA ARG A 349 -8.62 -0.04 -14.87
C ARG A 349 -8.00 -0.88 -13.74
N VAL A 350 -8.67 -0.99 -12.60
CA VAL A 350 -8.22 -1.81 -11.48
C VAL A 350 -8.18 -3.29 -11.86
N LEU A 351 -9.23 -3.80 -12.50
CA LEU A 351 -9.30 -5.18 -12.98
C LEU A 351 -8.17 -5.51 -13.97
N GLY A 352 -7.78 -4.55 -14.80
CA GLY A 352 -6.73 -4.75 -15.81
C GLY A 352 -5.30 -4.73 -15.26
N LYS A 353 -5.04 -4.03 -14.11
CA LYS A 353 -3.64 -3.75 -13.69
C LYS A 353 -3.35 -3.95 -12.20
N PHE A 354 -4.34 -3.78 -11.33
CA PHE A 354 -4.15 -3.61 -9.90
C PHE A 354 -4.86 -4.69 -9.07
N THR A 355 -5.07 -5.87 -9.64
CA THR A 355 -5.52 -7.03 -8.86
C THR A 355 -4.34 -7.79 -8.30
N TRP A 356 -4.50 -8.41 -7.13
CA TRP A 356 -3.44 -9.22 -6.54
C TRP A 356 -2.93 -10.33 -7.47
N PRO A 357 -3.78 -11.08 -8.21
CA PRO A 357 -3.29 -12.02 -9.20
C PRO A 357 -2.39 -11.37 -10.27
N SER A 358 -2.76 -10.20 -10.80
CA SER A 358 -1.94 -9.49 -11.79
C SER A 358 -0.60 -9.02 -11.23
N VAL A 359 -0.54 -8.65 -9.95
CA VAL A 359 0.70 -8.27 -9.25
C VAL A 359 1.58 -9.49 -9.04
N VAL A 360 1.01 -10.58 -8.52
CA VAL A 360 1.74 -11.83 -8.25
C VAL A 360 2.33 -12.42 -9.52
N GLN A 361 1.61 -12.41 -10.64
CA GLN A 361 2.09 -12.94 -11.93
C GLN A 361 3.38 -12.27 -12.44
N ARG A 362 3.72 -11.07 -11.98
CA ARG A 362 4.97 -10.37 -12.32
C ARG A 362 6.17 -10.88 -11.52
N CYS A 363 5.94 -11.42 -10.33
CA CYS A 363 7.02 -11.81 -9.43
C CYS A 363 7.86 -13.01 -9.90
N PRO A 364 7.30 -14.10 -10.48
CA PRO A 364 8.08 -15.28 -10.89
C PRO A 364 9.17 -14.97 -11.90
N GLU A 365 8.92 -14.12 -12.90
CA GLU A 365 9.92 -13.72 -13.88
C GLU A 365 11.08 -12.98 -13.19
N ILE A 366 10.75 -12.01 -12.32
CA ILE A 366 11.73 -11.24 -11.57
C ILE A 366 12.52 -12.15 -10.64
N TYR A 367 11.85 -13.06 -9.94
CA TYR A 367 12.50 -14.00 -9.00
C TYR A 367 13.38 -15.02 -9.73
N SER A 368 13.16 -15.24 -11.02
CA SER A 368 13.96 -16.17 -11.82
C SER A 368 15.20 -15.52 -12.44
N ALA A 369 15.18 -14.22 -12.62
CA ALA A 369 16.30 -13.41 -13.12
C ALA A 369 17.42 -13.32 -12.08
#